data_355650cce374e8ddec59d03b97cb4387
#
_entry.id   355650cce374e8ddec59d03b97cb4387
#
_cell.length_a   1.000
_cell.length_b   1.000
_cell.length_c   1.000
_cell.angle_alpha   90.00
_cell.angle_beta   90.00
_cell.angle_gamma   90.00
#
_symmetry.space_group_name_H-M   'P 1'
#
loop_
_entity.id
_entity.type
_entity.pdbx_description
1 polymer ?
#
loop_
_entity_poly.entity_id
_entity_poly.type
_entity_poly.pdbx_seq_one_letter_code
_entity_poly.pdbx_strand_id
1 'polypeptide(L)'
;MEVWLDLGELEDFPSNLLPGFNQRLTALLPALVEHHCGVGERGGFIQRLEEGTWAGHILEHIVIELLNLAGMATGFGQTRSTSQRGIYRMVFRARDEQVGLVALQQGHALLMAAINDEPFDVKAAVEAVRTQIDDCYLGPSTAAI
;
A
#
# COMPACT_ATOMS: atom_id res chain seq x y z
N MET A 1 -5.24 -9.59 7.30
CA MET A 1 -4.51 -8.77 8.29
C MET A 1 -5.32 -7.53 8.59
N GLU A 2 -5.39 -7.14 9.85
CA GLU A 2 -6.06 -5.92 10.32
C GLU A 2 -5.03 -4.99 10.95
N VAL A 3 -5.12 -3.71 10.61
CA VAL A 3 -4.18 -2.67 11.05
C VAL A 3 -4.97 -1.44 11.50
N TRP A 4 -4.54 -0.86 12.60
CA TRP A 4 -5.04 0.43 13.06
C TRP A 4 -4.02 1.50 12.70
N LEU A 5 -4.48 2.56 12.03
CA LEU A 5 -3.65 3.64 11.52
C LEU A 5 -4.01 4.93 12.23
N ASP A 6 -2.99 5.60 12.77
CA ASP A 6 -3.12 6.97 13.24
C ASP A 6 -2.48 7.89 12.18
N LEU A 7 -3.29 8.67 11.52
CA LEU A 7 -2.82 9.57 10.46
C LEU A 7 -2.11 10.82 10.98
N GLY A 8 -2.29 11.15 12.26
CA GLY A 8 -1.70 12.36 12.80
C GLY A 8 -2.08 13.59 11.97
N GLU A 9 -1.09 14.38 11.58
CA GLU A 9 -1.29 15.60 10.77
C GLU A 9 -1.83 15.31 9.36
N LEU A 10 -1.61 14.09 8.82
CA LEU A 10 -2.10 13.72 7.50
C LEU A 10 -3.63 13.66 7.41
N GLU A 11 -4.32 13.64 8.52
CA GLU A 11 -5.79 13.73 8.54
C GLU A 11 -6.30 15.02 7.89
N ASP A 12 -5.52 16.09 7.92
CA ASP A 12 -5.87 17.37 7.32
C ASP A 12 -5.43 17.50 5.85
N PHE A 13 -4.71 16.50 5.32
CA PHE A 13 -4.11 16.55 3.98
C PHE A 13 -4.52 15.35 3.12
N PRO A 14 -5.75 15.32 2.57
CA PRO A 14 -6.09 14.35 1.56
C PRO A 14 -5.22 14.52 0.31
N SER A 15 -5.19 13.51 -0.54
CA SER A 15 -4.27 13.41 -1.69
C SER A 15 -4.29 14.63 -2.63
N ASN A 16 -5.45 15.25 -2.80
CA ASN A 16 -5.58 16.45 -3.66
C ASN A 16 -5.00 17.72 -3.04
N LEU A 17 -4.66 17.70 -1.76
CA LEU A 17 -3.99 18.81 -1.04
C LEU A 17 -2.48 18.57 -0.85
N LEU A 18 -1.93 17.48 -1.40
CA LEU A 18 -0.51 17.17 -1.38
C LEU A 18 0.09 17.48 -2.76
N PRO A 19 0.78 18.63 -2.95
CA PRO A 19 1.27 19.04 -4.26
C PRO A 19 2.19 18.01 -4.91
N GLY A 20 1.85 17.59 -6.14
CA GLY A 20 2.63 16.63 -6.91
C GLY A 20 2.60 15.17 -6.41
N PHE A 21 1.90 14.89 -5.32
CA PHE A 21 1.84 13.57 -4.72
C PHE A 21 1.26 12.52 -5.68
N ASN A 22 0.12 12.80 -6.32
CA ASN A 22 -0.55 11.84 -7.19
C ASN A 22 0.34 11.41 -8.36
N GLN A 23 1.07 12.35 -8.96
CA GLN A 23 2.00 12.07 -10.05
C GLN A 23 3.19 11.23 -9.57
N ARG A 24 3.76 11.54 -8.41
CA ARG A 24 4.87 10.77 -7.83
C ARG A 24 4.44 9.36 -7.48
N LEU A 25 3.28 9.19 -6.88
CA LEU A 25 2.75 7.87 -6.53
C LEU A 25 2.51 7.00 -7.77
N THR A 26 1.88 7.55 -8.81
CA THR A 26 1.62 6.81 -10.05
C THR A 26 2.89 6.55 -10.86
N ALA A 27 3.91 7.38 -10.74
CA ALA A 27 5.23 7.11 -11.32
C ALA A 27 5.93 5.94 -10.62
N LEU A 28 5.81 5.82 -9.29
CA LEU A 28 6.37 4.70 -8.52
C LEU A 28 5.60 3.40 -8.75
N LEU A 29 4.29 3.45 -8.80
CA LEU A 29 3.41 2.30 -8.97
C LEU A 29 2.42 2.52 -10.14
N PRO A 30 2.88 2.38 -11.39
CA PRO A 30 2.03 2.67 -12.56
C PRO A 30 0.76 1.81 -12.65
N ALA A 31 0.82 0.57 -12.15
CA ALA A 31 -0.33 -0.33 -12.18
C ALA A 31 -1.48 0.07 -11.24
N LEU A 32 -1.31 1.08 -10.40
CA LEU A 32 -2.42 1.65 -9.63
C LEU A 32 -3.55 2.17 -10.52
N VAL A 33 -3.27 2.50 -11.78
CA VAL A 33 -4.29 2.90 -12.77
C VAL A 33 -5.29 1.77 -13.07
N GLU A 34 -4.91 0.52 -12.80
CA GLU A 34 -5.76 -0.66 -12.99
C GLU A 34 -6.68 -0.92 -11.78
N HIS A 35 -6.40 -0.30 -10.64
CA HIS A 35 -7.16 -0.55 -9.44
C HIS A 35 -8.59 -0.02 -9.54
N HIS A 36 -9.53 -0.89 -9.20
CA HIS A 36 -10.92 -0.53 -8.99
C HIS A 36 -11.06 -0.03 -7.56
N CYS A 37 -11.68 0.98 -7.27
CA CYS A 37 -12.00 1.39 -5.91
C CYS A 37 -13.48 1.67 -5.90
N GLY A 38 -14.24 1.27 -4.96
CA GLY A 38 -15.67 1.58 -4.77
C GLY A 38 -16.55 1.94 -5.99
N VAL A 39 -15.93 2.45 -7.06
CA VAL A 39 -16.55 2.76 -8.36
C VAL A 39 -16.75 1.50 -9.21
N GLY A 40 -16.01 0.41 -8.90
CA GLY A 40 -16.12 -0.86 -9.61
C GLY A 40 -15.53 -0.88 -11.02
N GLU A 41 -14.83 0.18 -11.42
CA GLU A 41 -14.25 0.33 -12.75
C GLU A 41 -12.74 0.55 -12.67
N ARG A 42 -12.04 0.15 -13.75
CA ARG A 42 -10.62 0.47 -13.96
C ARG A 42 -10.42 1.98 -13.86
N GLY A 43 -9.40 2.40 -13.10
CA GLY A 43 -9.14 3.82 -12.87
C GLY A 43 -9.91 4.42 -11.70
N GLY A 44 -10.74 3.65 -11.01
CA GLY A 44 -11.52 4.14 -9.87
C GLY A 44 -10.64 4.68 -8.74
N PHE A 45 -9.50 4.05 -8.48
CA PHE A 45 -8.56 4.54 -7.47
C PHE A 45 -7.92 5.87 -7.88
N ILE A 46 -7.51 6.01 -9.14
CA ILE A 46 -6.93 7.27 -9.64
C ILE A 46 -7.95 8.41 -9.54
N GLN A 47 -9.20 8.14 -9.86
CA GLN A 47 -10.28 9.11 -9.65
C GLN A 47 -10.39 9.54 -8.19
N ARG A 48 -10.31 8.59 -7.26
CA ARG A 48 -10.32 8.89 -5.82
C ARG A 48 -9.13 9.73 -5.38
N LEU A 49 -7.94 9.49 -5.94
CA LEU A 49 -6.76 10.34 -5.69
C LEU A 49 -6.98 11.78 -6.14
N GLU A 50 -7.59 11.99 -7.31
CA GLU A 50 -7.86 13.31 -7.87
C GLU A 50 -8.95 14.06 -7.07
N GLU A 51 -9.99 13.37 -6.66
CA GLU A 51 -11.06 13.92 -5.82
C GLU A 51 -10.61 14.22 -4.39
N GLY A 52 -9.62 13.52 -3.91
CA GLY A 52 -9.09 13.59 -2.56
C GLY A 52 -9.47 12.36 -1.72
N THR A 53 -8.46 11.64 -1.28
CA THR A 53 -8.61 10.54 -0.34
C THR A 53 -7.46 10.53 0.67
N TRP A 54 -7.63 9.85 1.79
CA TRP A 54 -6.72 9.93 2.91
C TRP A 54 -5.67 8.82 2.89
N ALA A 55 -4.59 9.05 3.61
CA ALA A 55 -3.39 8.20 3.62
C ALA A 55 -3.70 6.72 3.95
N GLY A 56 -4.68 6.44 4.80
CA GLY A 56 -5.06 5.06 5.12
C GLY A 56 -5.56 4.28 3.91
N HIS A 57 -6.44 4.86 3.13
CA HIS A 57 -6.95 4.26 1.90
C HIS A 57 -5.84 4.14 0.83
N ILE A 58 -4.98 5.14 0.75
CA ILE A 58 -3.84 5.11 -0.18
C ILE A 58 -2.88 3.99 0.19
N LEU A 59 -2.54 3.85 1.47
CA LEU A 59 -1.68 2.77 1.97
C LEU A 59 -2.26 1.38 1.65
N GLU A 60 -3.56 1.21 1.79
CA GLU A 60 -4.24 -0.03 1.42
C GLU A 60 -3.95 -0.42 -0.04
N HIS A 61 -4.14 0.50 -0.98
CA HIS A 61 -3.87 0.24 -2.39
C HIS A 61 -2.40 0.00 -2.70
N ILE A 62 -1.48 0.70 -2.01
CA ILE A 62 -0.04 0.47 -2.13
C ILE A 62 0.32 -0.94 -1.66
N VAL A 63 -0.18 -1.36 -0.51
CA VAL A 63 0.08 -2.70 0.05
C VAL A 63 -0.44 -3.80 -0.89
N ILE A 64 -1.65 -3.66 -1.40
CA ILE A 64 -2.22 -4.59 -2.38
C ILE A 64 -1.33 -4.69 -3.62
N GLU A 65 -0.89 -3.55 -4.14
CA GLU A 65 -0.03 -3.53 -5.34
C GLU A 65 1.32 -4.18 -5.09
N LEU A 66 1.96 -3.92 -3.96
CA LEU A 66 3.23 -4.56 -3.61
C LEU A 66 3.09 -6.09 -3.47
N LEU A 67 2.00 -6.57 -2.88
CA LEU A 67 1.70 -7.99 -2.81
C LEU A 67 1.51 -8.60 -4.19
N ASN A 68 0.77 -7.94 -5.08
CA ASN A 68 0.55 -8.39 -6.46
C ASN A 68 1.86 -8.43 -7.25
N LEU A 69 2.68 -7.39 -7.16
CA LEU A 69 3.99 -7.33 -7.81
C LEU A 69 4.96 -8.41 -7.29
N ALA A 70 4.85 -8.77 -6.03
CA ALA A 70 5.64 -9.83 -5.43
C ALA A 70 5.14 -11.25 -5.77
N GLY A 71 4.03 -11.38 -6.48
CA GLY A 71 3.48 -12.66 -6.91
C GLY A 71 2.40 -13.25 -6.00
N MET A 72 1.96 -12.51 -4.98
CA MET A 72 0.83 -12.90 -4.14
C MET A 72 -0.43 -12.15 -4.57
N ALA A 73 -1.17 -12.74 -5.51
CA ALA A 73 -2.39 -12.13 -6.03
C ALA A 73 -3.40 -11.86 -4.90
N THR A 74 -3.75 -10.62 -4.72
CA THR A 74 -4.77 -10.17 -3.78
C THR A 74 -5.54 -9.01 -4.39
N GLY A 75 -6.84 -8.98 -4.16
CA GLY A 75 -7.71 -7.90 -4.65
C GLY A 75 -8.59 -7.33 -3.55
N PHE A 76 -8.43 -7.82 -2.31
CA PHE A 76 -9.27 -7.40 -1.20
C PHE A 76 -8.51 -6.49 -0.25
N GLY A 77 -9.06 -5.30 -0.07
CA GLY A 77 -8.72 -4.39 1.00
C GLY A 77 -9.92 -3.53 1.34
N GLN A 78 -9.93 -3.01 2.55
CA GLN A 78 -10.94 -2.09 3.02
C GLN A 78 -10.34 -1.20 4.11
N THR A 79 -10.53 0.10 3.96
CA THR A 79 -10.14 1.09 4.96
C THR A 79 -11.36 1.90 5.37
N ARG A 80 -11.57 2.03 6.66
CA ARG A 80 -12.68 2.79 7.24
C ARG A 80 -12.21 3.70 8.35
N SER A 81 -12.79 4.89 8.41
CA SER A 81 -12.66 5.77 9.56
C SER A 81 -13.32 5.13 10.79
N THR A 82 -12.86 5.52 11.95
CA THR A 82 -13.45 5.13 13.24
C THR A 82 -14.21 6.30 13.86
N SER A 83 -14.76 6.10 15.05
CA SER A 83 -15.36 7.20 15.82
C SER A 83 -14.34 8.22 16.31
N GLN A 84 -13.06 7.86 16.31
CA GLN A 84 -11.96 8.73 16.71
C GLN A 84 -11.34 9.36 15.45
N ARG A 85 -11.31 10.70 15.40
CA ARG A 85 -10.74 11.45 14.28
C ARG A 85 -9.28 11.07 14.07
N GLY A 86 -8.90 10.83 12.81
CA GLY A 86 -7.53 10.47 12.42
C GLY A 86 -7.19 9.00 12.62
N ILE A 87 -8.06 8.23 13.25
CA ILE A 87 -7.86 6.80 13.46
C ILE A 87 -8.67 6.01 12.44
N TYR A 88 -7.98 5.16 11.68
CA TYR A 88 -8.55 4.32 10.65
C TYR A 88 -8.27 2.86 10.92
N ARG A 89 -9.20 2.02 10.49
CA ARG A 89 -9.05 0.57 10.49
C ARG A 89 -8.89 0.11 9.06
N MET A 90 -7.74 -0.51 8.77
CA MET A 90 -7.42 -1.07 7.47
C MET A 90 -7.39 -2.59 7.56
N VAL A 91 -8.05 -3.25 6.62
CA VAL A 91 -8.01 -4.71 6.48
C VAL A 91 -7.56 -5.03 5.06
N PHE A 92 -6.65 -5.97 4.92
CA PHE A 92 -6.26 -6.50 3.63
C PHE A 92 -5.97 -8.00 3.72
N ARG A 93 -6.08 -8.67 2.58
CA ARG A 93 -5.81 -10.10 2.53
C ARG A 93 -4.32 -10.34 2.36
N ALA A 94 -3.73 -11.05 3.32
CA ALA A 94 -2.42 -11.65 3.21
C ALA A 94 -2.53 -13.10 3.67
N ARG A 95 -1.85 -14.01 2.99
CA ARG A 95 -1.89 -15.45 3.35
C ARG A 95 -1.12 -15.76 4.63
N ASP A 96 -0.13 -14.93 4.92
CA ASP A 96 0.73 -15.06 6.09
C ASP A 96 0.90 -13.69 6.73
N GLU A 97 0.91 -13.65 8.06
CA GLU A 97 1.02 -12.41 8.82
C GLU A 97 2.37 -11.72 8.60
N GLN A 98 3.45 -12.47 8.49
CA GLN A 98 4.79 -11.90 8.28
C GLN A 98 4.91 -11.28 6.89
N VAL A 99 4.34 -11.90 5.88
CA VAL A 99 4.26 -11.35 4.53
C VAL A 99 3.44 -10.05 4.54
N GLY A 100 2.31 -10.05 5.20
CA GLY A 100 1.48 -8.86 5.36
C GLY A 100 2.22 -7.73 6.07
N LEU A 101 2.98 -8.05 7.11
CA LEU A 101 3.76 -7.07 7.87
C LEU A 101 4.87 -6.44 7.01
N VAL A 102 5.62 -7.25 6.25
CA VAL A 102 6.67 -6.74 5.36
C VAL A 102 6.06 -5.85 4.27
N ALA A 103 4.94 -6.28 3.66
CA ALA A 103 4.24 -5.47 2.66
C ALA A 103 3.75 -4.13 3.24
N LEU A 104 3.25 -4.14 4.47
CA LEU A 104 2.83 -2.94 5.17
C LEU A 104 4.01 -2.00 5.45
N GLN A 105 5.13 -2.51 5.93
CA GLN A 105 6.34 -1.73 6.19
C GLN A 105 6.88 -1.08 4.92
N GLN A 106 6.96 -1.84 3.84
CA GLN A 106 7.42 -1.32 2.55
C GLN A 106 6.42 -0.32 1.95
N GLY A 107 5.14 -0.60 2.07
CA GLY A 107 4.08 0.30 1.62
C GLY A 107 4.07 1.62 2.37
N HIS A 108 4.27 1.59 3.67
CA HIS A 108 4.40 2.80 4.48
C HIS A 108 5.62 3.63 4.07
N ALA A 109 6.76 3.00 3.89
CA ALA A 109 7.98 3.68 3.45
C ALA A 109 7.80 4.33 2.07
N LEU A 110 7.15 3.64 1.13
CA LEU A 110 6.84 4.19 -0.19
C LEU A 110 5.89 5.39 -0.09
N LEU A 111 4.84 5.26 0.69
CA LEU A 111 3.88 6.34 0.90
C LEU A 111 4.56 7.60 1.44
N MET A 112 5.40 7.45 2.45
CA MET A 112 6.11 8.58 3.05
C MET A 112 7.12 9.20 2.09
N ALA A 113 7.82 8.40 1.30
CA ALA A 113 8.71 8.92 0.25
C ALA A 113 7.95 9.71 -0.81
N ALA A 114 6.79 9.22 -1.24
CA ALA A 114 5.94 9.93 -2.20
C ALA A 114 5.37 11.24 -1.63
N ILE A 115 5.01 11.27 -0.36
CA ILE A 115 4.55 12.50 0.32
C ILE A 115 5.69 13.52 0.42
N ASN A 116 6.88 13.08 0.80
CA ASN A 116 8.03 13.94 1.06
C ASN A 116 8.88 14.25 -0.18
N ASP A 117 8.47 13.78 -1.35
CA ASP A 117 9.23 13.91 -2.61
C ASP A 117 10.66 13.36 -2.49
N GLU A 118 10.78 12.19 -1.90
CA GLU A 118 12.02 11.45 -1.73
C GLU A 118 12.11 10.30 -2.72
N PRO A 119 13.32 9.92 -3.18
CA PRO A 119 13.49 8.75 -4.03
C PRO A 119 13.12 7.47 -3.26
N PHE A 120 12.56 6.49 -3.98
CA PHE A 120 12.20 5.20 -3.42
C PHE A 120 12.48 4.07 -4.40
N ASP A 121 13.12 3.01 -3.93
CA ASP A 121 13.43 1.83 -4.73
C ASP A 121 12.30 0.80 -4.63
N VAL A 122 11.37 0.88 -5.60
CA VAL A 122 10.22 -0.04 -5.66
C VAL A 122 10.65 -1.48 -5.88
N LYS A 123 11.69 -1.72 -6.70
CA LYS A 123 12.20 -3.08 -6.95
C LYS A 123 12.71 -3.73 -5.67
N ALA A 124 13.45 -3.00 -4.86
CA ALA A 124 13.94 -3.48 -3.58
C ALA A 124 12.77 -3.78 -2.62
N ALA A 125 11.75 -2.94 -2.59
CA ALA A 125 10.56 -3.16 -1.77
C ALA A 125 9.80 -4.42 -2.21
N VAL A 126 9.56 -4.61 -3.50
CA VAL A 126 8.92 -5.81 -4.05
C VAL A 126 9.74 -7.05 -3.75
N GLU A 127 11.07 -6.97 -3.89
CA GLU A 127 11.95 -8.11 -3.59
C GLU A 127 11.94 -8.47 -2.10
N ALA A 128 11.86 -7.50 -1.21
CA ALA A 128 11.71 -7.76 0.23
C ALA A 128 10.42 -8.55 0.53
N VAL A 129 9.31 -8.18 -0.10
CA VAL A 129 8.04 -8.93 0.04
C VAL A 129 8.15 -10.32 -0.56
N ARG A 130 8.75 -10.45 -1.75
CA ARG A 130 8.95 -11.74 -2.43
C ARG A 130 9.81 -12.68 -1.60
N THR A 131 10.91 -12.20 -1.05
CA THR A 131 11.78 -12.98 -0.16
C THR A 131 11.00 -13.51 1.04
N GLN A 132 10.16 -12.68 1.65
CA GLN A 132 9.32 -13.12 2.77
C GLN A 132 8.29 -14.17 2.35
N ILE A 133 7.72 -14.05 1.16
CA ILE A 133 6.83 -15.08 0.60
C ILE A 133 7.58 -16.40 0.45
N ASP A 134 8.76 -16.37 -0.14
CA ASP A 134 9.59 -17.57 -0.35
C ASP A 134 9.96 -18.21 0.98
N ASP A 135 10.38 -17.44 1.97
CA ASP A 135 10.73 -17.94 3.31
C ASP A 135 9.54 -18.60 4.02
N CYS A 136 8.34 -18.08 3.84
CA CYS A 136 7.13 -18.65 4.45
C CYS A 136 6.64 -19.92 3.75
N TYR A 137 6.83 -20.05 2.43
CA TYR A 137 6.25 -21.14 1.65
C TYR A 137 7.26 -22.19 1.19
N LEU A 138 8.53 -21.81 1.00
CA LEU A 138 9.60 -22.72 0.58
C LEU A 138 10.50 -23.15 1.76
N GLY A 139 10.30 -22.54 2.92
CA GLY A 139 11.19 -22.68 4.06
C GLY A 139 12.48 -21.89 3.89
N PRO A 140 13.25 -21.68 4.97
CA PRO A 140 14.54 -21.01 4.87
C PRO A 140 15.39 -21.78 3.85
N SER A 141 15.92 -21.06 2.86
CA SER A 141 16.90 -21.61 1.94
C SER A 141 18.04 -22.16 2.78
N THR A 142 18.06 -23.46 2.97
CA THR A 142 19.27 -24.13 3.46
C THR A 142 20.28 -23.98 2.35
N ALA A 143 21.06 -22.91 2.40
CA ALA A 143 22.26 -22.83 1.62
C ALA A 143 23.03 -24.10 1.93
N ALA A 144 23.10 -25.01 0.98
CA ALA A 144 23.96 -26.19 1.12
C ALA A 144 25.36 -25.67 1.32
N ILE A 145 25.89 -26.01 2.44
CA ILE A 145 27.31 -25.77 2.76
C ILE A 145 28.16 -26.62 1.80
#